data_fb73a89daa84937a2c6be3685f10f080
#
_entry.id   fb73a89daa84937a2c6be3685f10f080
#
_cell.length_a   1.000
_cell.length_b   1.000
_cell.length_c   1.000
_cell.angle_alpha   90.00
_cell.angle_beta   90.00
_cell.angle_gamma   90.00
#
_symmetry.space_group_name_H-M   'P 1'
#
loop_
_entity.id
_entity.type
_entity.pdbx_description
1 polymer ?
#
loop_
_entity_poly.entity_id
_entity_poly.type
_entity_poly.pdbx_seq_one_letter_code
_entity_poly.pdbx_strand_id
1 'polypeptide(L)'
;MNEILWNPKNTKNSNLVKFMSVINTKYNLKLNDYQTLYEWSVKNIPDFWLELLFFSDILYSGDPTNVIEDLTMKPNLKWFPEMSLNFAENLLKHKNSKSLAIVSKNENSKAVKISYEELYLKVTKLAHSMKNLGIKPGDRIAAILPNSHDAVIAMLATTSIGAIWSSCSPDFGVASVTDRFKQIEP
;
A
#
# COMPACT_ATOMS: atom_id res chain seq x y z
N MET A 1 5.61 -35.51 -3.71
CA MET A 1 4.69 -34.62 -4.45
C MET A 1 3.89 -33.84 -3.43
N ASN A 2 3.92 -32.52 -3.49
CA ASN A 2 3.12 -31.71 -2.57
C ASN A 2 1.66 -31.80 -3.03
N GLU A 3 0.77 -32.22 -2.14
CA GLU A 3 -0.64 -32.30 -2.39
C GLU A 3 -1.23 -30.90 -2.56
N ILE A 4 -1.98 -30.65 -3.64
CA ILE A 4 -2.66 -29.38 -3.87
C ILE A 4 -3.94 -29.39 -3.04
N LEU A 5 -3.95 -28.65 -1.94
CA LEU A 5 -5.10 -28.59 -1.03
C LEU A 5 -6.28 -27.79 -1.62
N TRP A 6 -6.02 -26.84 -2.50
CA TRP A 6 -7.06 -26.05 -3.15
C TRP A 6 -6.57 -25.49 -4.49
N ASN A 7 -7.45 -25.50 -5.48
CA ASN A 7 -7.22 -24.88 -6.80
C ASN A 7 -8.49 -24.11 -7.23
N PRO A 8 -8.37 -22.83 -7.65
CA PRO A 8 -9.52 -22.05 -8.06
C PRO A 8 -10.18 -22.65 -9.33
N LYS A 9 -11.50 -22.82 -9.29
CA LYS A 9 -12.26 -23.39 -10.41
C LYS A 9 -12.36 -22.47 -11.64
N ASN A 10 -12.28 -21.14 -11.43
CA ASN A 10 -12.38 -20.15 -12.50
C ASN A 10 -11.29 -19.08 -12.32
N THR A 11 -10.26 -19.16 -13.15
CA THR A 11 -9.13 -18.22 -13.15
C THR A 11 -9.20 -17.19 -14.27
N LYS A 12 -10.08 -17.37 -15.27
CA LYS A 12 -10.11 -16.56 -16.51
C LYS A 12 -10.25 -15.05 -16.26
N ASN A 13 -10.96 -14.67 -15.20
CA ASN A 13 -11.20 -13.27 -14.85
C ASN A 13 -10.25 -12.75 -13.73
N SER A 14 -9.27 -13.55 -13.33
CA SER A 14 -8.30 -13.11 -12.31
C SER A 14 -7.40 -11.98 -12.85
N ASN A 15 -6.94 -11.11 -11.96
CA ASN A 15 -6.01 -10.05 -12.32
C ASN A 15 -4.70 -10.60 -12.88
N LEU A 16 -4.27 -11.78 -12.43
CA LEU A 16 -3.09 -12.47 -12.96
C LEU A 16 -3.25 -12.79 -14.46
N VAL A 17 -4.38 -13.37 -14.85
CA VAL A 17 -4.66 -13.72 -16.27
C VAL A 17 -4.80 -12.44 -17.11
N LYS A 18 -5.45 -11.41 -16.59
CA LYS A 18 -5.54 -10.11 -17.28
C LYS A 18 -4.15 -9.48 -17.48
N PHE A 19 -3.31 -9.51 -16.46
CA PHE A 19 -1.94 -9.01 -16.54
C PHE A 19 -1.10 -9.80 -17.55
N MET A 20 -1.15 -11.14 -17.52
CA MET A 20 -0.51 -11.98 -18.53
C MET A 20 -0.96 -11.62 -19.95
N SER A 21 -2.24 -11.32 -20.14
CA SER A 21 -2.75 -10.91 -21.46
C SER A 21 -2.14 -9.58 -21.92
N VAL A 22 -1.98 -8.61 -21.02
CA VAL A 22 -1.30 -7.34 -21.33
C VAL A 22 0.15 -7.59 -21.75
N ILE A 23 0.89 -8.38 -20.95
CA ILE A 23 2.28 -8.73 -21.24
C ILE A 23 2.40 -9.48 -22.57
N ASN A 24 1.58 -10.48 -22.81
CA ASN A 24 1.57 -11.24 -24.07
C ASN A 24 1.36 -10.34 -25.29
N THR A 25 0.41 -9.41 -25.18
CA THR A 25 0.10 -8.48 -26.29
C THR A 25 1.25 -7.52 -26.54
N LYS A 26 1.80 -6.92 -25.46
CA LYS A 26 2.82 -5.86 -25.58
C LYS A 26 4.17 -6.40 -26.03
N TYR A 27 4.57 -7.56 -25.52
CA TYR A 27 5.89 -8.15 -25.78
C TYR A 27 5.85 -9.31 -26.80
N ASN A 28 4.70 -9.55 -27.44
CA ASN A 28 4.48 -10.65 -28.39
C ASN A 28 4.90 -12.02 -27.82
N LEU A 29 4.46 -12.31 -26.59
CA LEU A 29 4.75 -13.54 -25.86
C LEU A 29 3.55 -14.49 -25.82
N LYS A 30 3.77 -15.70 -25.27
CA LYS A 30 2.75 -16.74 -25.07
C LYS A 30 2.80 -17.30 -23.65
N LEU A 31 2.81 -16.39 -22.63
CA LEU A 31 2.71 -16.78 -21.24
C LEU A 31 1.32 -17.39 -20.99
N ASN A 32 1.26 -18.56 -20.39
CA ASN A 32 0.01 -19.32 -20.23
C ASN A 32 -0.27 -19.76 -18.79
N ASP A 33 0.70 -19.60 -17.88
CA ASP A 33 0.60 -19.96 -16.47
C ASP A 33 1.43 -19.02 -15.58
N TYR A 34 1.33 -19.23 -14.26
CA TYR A 34 2.08 -18.46 -13.28
C TYR A 34 3.60 -18.66 -13.44
N GLN A 35 4.04 -19.87 -13.74
CA GLN A 35 5.47 -20.17 -13.81
C GLN A 35 6.15 -19.41 -14.97
N THR A 36 5.53 -19.39 -16.14
CA THR A 36 6.05 -18.66 -17.31
C THR A 36 6.04 -17.14 -17.08
N LEU A 37 5.02 -16.60 -16.40
CA LEU A 37 5.00 -15.19 -16.00
C LEU A 37 6.11 -14.89 -14.99
N TYR A 38 6.30 -15.74 -13.98
CA TYR A 38 7.35 -15.59 -12.99
C TYR A 38 8.75 -15.60 -13.64
N GLU A 39 9.01 -16.56 -14.50
CA GLU A 39 10.30 -16.63 -15.21
C GLU A 39 10.56 -15.39 -16.08
N TRP A 40 9.53 -14.88 -16.74
CA TRP A 40 9.63 -13.64 -17.47
C TRP A 40 9.89 -12.45 -16.55
N SER A 41 9.18 -12.34 -15.43
CA SER A 41 9.30 -11.23 -14.50
C SER A 41 10.69 -11.09 -13.88
N VAL A 42 11.35 -12.21 -13.57
CA VAL A 42 12.70 -12.18 -12.98
C VAL A 42 13.81 -11.95 -14.03
N LYS A 43 13.53 -12.25 -15.29
CA LYS A 43 14.45 -11.97 -16.41
C LYS A 43 14.32 -10.55 -16.94
N ASN A 44 13.14 -9.95 -16.80
CA ASN A 44 12.79 -8.62 -17.33
C ASN A 44 12.27 -7.71 -16.21
N ILE A 45 13.06 -7.57 -15.15
CA ILE A 45 12.65 -6.86 -13.92
C ILE A 45 12.15 -5.43 -14.20
N PRO A 46 12.84 -4.57 -14.97
CA PRO A 46 12.34 -3.23 -15.27
C PRO A 46 10.99 -3.25 -15.99
N ASP A 47 10.87 -4.06 -17.05
CA ASP A 47 9.63 -4.17 -17.82
C ASP A 47 8.48 -4.66 -16.95
N PHE A 48 8.70 -5.69 -16.12
CA PHE A 48 7.69 -6.22 -15.22
C PHE A 48 7.15 -5.14 -14.27
N TRP A 49 8.03 -4.38 -13.62
CA TRP A 49 7.61 -3.36 -12.65
C TRP A 49 6.95 -2.16 -13.31
N LEU A 50 7.40 -1.76 -14.51
CA LEU A 50 6.76 -0.70 -15.28
C LEU A 50 5.34 -1.10 -15.71
N GLU A 51 5.18 -2.32 -16.24
CA GLU A 51 3.86 -2.81 -16.65
C GLU A 51 2.93 -3.01 -15.45
N LEU A 52 3.45 -3.48 -14.32
CA LEU A 52 2.67 -3.63 -13.10
C LEU A 52 2.20 -2.27 -12.56
N LEU A 53 3.04 -1.23 -12.64
CA LEU A 53 2.68 0.14 -12.27
C LEU A 53 1.45 0.61 -13.07
N PHE A 54 1.47 0.46 -14.38
CA PHE A 54 0.36 0.86 -15.25
C PHE A 54 -0.87 -0.02 -15.06
N PHE A 55 -0.69 -1.33 -14.98
CA PHE A 55 -1.79 -2.28 -14.77
C PHE A 55 -2.54 -2.05 -13.45
N SER A 56 -1.82 -1.62 -12.42
CA SER A 56 -2.39 -1.37 -11.08
C SER A 56 -3.02 0.01 -10.94
N ASP A 57 -2.98 0.84 -11.99
CA ASP A 57 -3.55 2.20 -11.99
C ASP A 57 -3.05 3.02 -10.80
N ILE A 58 -1.74 3.00 -10.55
CA ILE A 58 -1.09 3.75 -9.47
C ILE A 58 -1.07 5.24 -9.82
N LEU A 59 -1.50 6.07 -8.89
CA LEU A 59 -1.40 7.53 -8.98
C LEU A 59 0.03 7.97 -8.63
N TYR A 60 0.69 8.64 -9.55
CA TYR A 60 2.06 9.14 -9.39
C TYR A 60 2.25 10.46 -10.14
N SER A 61 3.39 11.10 -9.90
CA SER A 61 3.90 12.25 -10.66
C SER A 61 5.35 12.00 -11.06
N GLY A 62 5.82 12.67 -12.12
CA GLY A 62 7.17 12.47 -12.66
C GLY A 62 7.23 11.41 -13.75
N ASP A 63 8.44 10.95 -14.10
CA ASP A 63 8.68 10.00 -15.18
C ASP A 63 8.92 8.59 -14.62
N PRO A 64 8.08 7.59 -14.98
CA PRO A 64 8.24 6.21 -14.54
C PRO A 64 9.19 5.38 -15.44
N THR A 65 9.72 5.93 -16.54
CA THR A 65 10.45 5.14 -17.53
C THR A 65 11.80 4.64 -17.04
N ASN A 66 12.45 5.38 -16.14
CA ASN A 66 13.63 4.91 -15.43
C ASN A 66 13.20 4.10 -14.20
N VAL A 67 13.08 2.78 -14.37
CA VAL A 67 12.51 1.90 -13.32
C VAL A 67 13.49 1.61 -12.19
N ILE A 68 14.77 1.41 -12.53
CA ILE A 68 15.81 1.03 -11.57
C ILE A 68 17.19 1.41 -12.11
N GLU A 69 18.04 1.96 -11.24
CA GLU A 69 19.39 2.41 -11.63
C GLU A 69 20.31 1.24 -11.98
N ASP A 70 20.28 0.17 -11.22
CA ASP A 70 20.99 -1.08 -11.51
C ASP A 70 20.28 -2.29 -10.83
N LEU A 71 20.63 -3.51 -11.22
CA LEU A 71 20.04 -4.74 -10.69
C LEU A 71 20.85 -5.35 -9.53
N THR A 72 21.86 -4.66 -9.04
CA THR A 72 22.62 -5.13 -7.88
C THR A 72 21.90 -4.81 -6.58
N MET A 73 21.83 -5.78 -5.67
CA MET A 73 21.23 -5.60 -4.33
C MET A 73 22.16 -4.73 -3.47
N LYS A 74 22.00 -3.41 -3.57
CA LYS A 74 22.78 -2.43 -2.81
C LYS A 74 21.89 -1.71 -1.78
N PRO A 75 22.44 -1.31 -0.62
CA PRO A 75 21.79 -0.32 0.22
C PRO A 75 21.53 0.96 -0.58
N ASN A 76 20.35 1.57 -0.38
CA ASN A 76 19.91 2.81 -1.05
C ASN A 76 19.66 2.69 -2.57
N LEU A 77 19.45 1.49 -3.08
CA LEU A 77 18.96 1.29 -4.45
C LEU A 77 17.63 2.03 -4.64
N LYS A 78 17.57 2.86 -5.69
CA LYS A 78 16.35 3.62 -5.99
C LYS A 78 15.55 2.90 -7.07
N TRP A 79 14.28 2.68 -6.75
CA TRP A 79 13.26 2.28 -7.71
C TRP A 79 12.50 3.52 -8.16
N PHE A 80 12.25 3.65 -9.45
CA PHE A 80 11.57 4.80 -10.05
C PHE A 80 12.10 6.14 -9.54
N PRO A 81 13.41 6.44 -9.71
CA PRO A 81 14.07 7.58 -9.07
C PRO A 81 13.49 8.95 -9.45
N GLU A 82 12.84 9.04 -10.61
CA GLU A 82 12.23 10.27 -11.13
C GLU A 82 10.72 10.35 -10.88
N MET A 83 10.20 9.39 -10.09
CA MET A 83 8.78 9.30 -9.76
C MET A 83 8.52 9.61 -8.29
N SER A 84 7.39 10.23 -8.02
CA SER A 84 6.87 10.44 -6.67
C SER A 84 5.42 9.98 -6.57
N LEU A 85 5.05 9.42 -5.44
CA LEU A 85 3.68 9.03 -5.14
C LEU A 85 3.34 9.24 -3.67
N ASN A 86 2.05 9.35 -3.36
CA ASN A 86 1.57 9.33 -2.00
C ASN A 86 0.81 8.03 -1.73
N PHE A 87 1.22 7.31 -0.69
CA PHE A 87 0.62 6.04 -0.30
C PHE A 87 -0.87 6.17 0.04
N ALA A 88 -1.23 7.17 0.87
CA ALA A 88 -2.62 7.39 1.28
C ALA A 88 -3.51 7.82 0.10
N GLU A 89 -3.00 8.63 -0.82
CA GLU A 89 -3.73 9.04 -2.03
C GLU A 89 -4.14 7.81 -2.85
N ASN A 90 -3.22 6.88 -3.05
CA ASN A 90 -3.50 5.64 -3.76
C ASN A 90 -4.53 4.76 -3.07
N LEU A 91 -4.46 4.61 -1.74
CA LEU A 91 -5.45 3.85 -0.98
C LEU A 91 -6.83 4.52 -0.94
N LEU A 92 -6.88 5.84 -1.08
CA LEU A 92 -8.12 6.62 -1.04
C LEU A 92 -8.65 6.98 -2.44
N LYS A 93 -8.09 6.44 -3.52
CA LYS A 93 -8.52 6.76 -4.89
C LYS A 93 -10.00 6.44 -5.16
N HIS A 94 -10.59 5.50 -4.41
CA HIS A 94 -12.01 5.16 -4.50
C HIS A 94 -12.92 6.01 -3.59
N LYS A 95 -12.52 7.21 -3.24
CA LYS A 95 -13.17 8.13 -2.28
C LYS A 95 -14.67 8.40 -2.49
N ASN A 96 -15.17 8.20 -3.69
CA ASN A 96 -16.60 8.40 -4.00
C ASN A 96 -17.40 7.08 -3.93
N SER A 97 -16.78 5.97 -3.57
CA SER A 97 -17.44 4.66 -3.52
C SER A 97 -18.12 4.44 -2.18
N LYS A 98 -19.38 3.99 -2.23
CA LYS A 98 -20.14 3.51 -1.05
C LYS A 98 -19.81 2.06 -0.69
N SER A 99 -18.92 1.40 -1.43
CA SER A 99 -18.44 0.06 -1.08
C SER A 99 -17.70 0.08 0.24
N LEU A 100 -17.72 -1.04 0.96
CA LEU A 100 -17.02 -1.17 2.24
C LEU A 100 -15.50 -1.11 2.04
N ALA A 101 -14.86 -0.19 2.76
CA ALA A 101 -13.42 -0.09 2.88
C ALA A 101 -12.90 -0.84 4.11
N ILE A 102 -13.59 -0.72 5.25
CA ILE A 102 -13.17 -1.31 6.52
C ILE A 102 -14.36 -1.97 7.21
N VAL A 103 -14.13 -3.17 7.74
CA VAL A 103 -14.98 -3.80 8.75
C VAL A 103 -14.12 -4.00 9.98
N SER A 104 -14.41 -3.24 11.04
CA SER A 104 -13.69 -3.29 12.31
C SER A 104 -14.58 -3.89 13.38
N LYS A 105 -14.06 -4.88 14.12
CA LYS A 105 -14.76 -5.53 15.21
C LYS A 105 -13.79 -5.83 16.34
N ASN A 106 -14.18 -5.55 17.56
CA ASN A 106 -13.52 -6.02 18.78
C ASN A 106 -14.41 -7.04 19.50
N GLU A 107 -13.89 -7.62 20.59
CA GLU A 107 -14.55 -8.70 21.32
C GLU A 107 -15.93 -8.29 21.87
N ASN A 108 -16.07 -7.05 22.34
CA ASN A 108 -17.22 -6.56 23.10
C ASN A 108 -18.14 -5.63 22.33
N SER A 109 -17.91 -5.38 21.04
CA SER A 109 -18.70 -4.43 20.27
C SER A 109 -19.32 -5.02 19.01
N LYS A 110 -20.35 -4.34 18.50
CA LYS A 110 -20.85 -4.59 17.15
C LYS A 110 -19.81 -4.17 16.13
N ALA A 111 -19.79 -4.87 14.99
CA ALA A 111 -18.91 -4.52 13.90
C ALA A 111 -19.21 -3.11 13.37
N VAL A 112 -18.17 -2.28 13.28
CA VAL A 112 -18.22 -0.97 12.62
C VAL A 112 -17.87 -1.18 11.16
N LYS A 113 -18.73 -0.69 10.27
CA LYS A 113 -18.53 -0.75 8.82
C LYS A 113 -18.31 0.66 8.31
N ILE A 114 -17.24 0.86 7.53
CA ILE A 114 -16.84 2.17 6.99
C ILE A 114 -16.72 2.02 5.48
N SER A 115 -17.44 2.84 4.71
CA SER A 115 -17.29 2.92 3.26
C SER A 115 -16.02 3.68 2.86
N TYR A 116 -15.60 3.60 1.59
CA TYR A 116 -14.49 4.41 1.08
C TYR A 116 -14.76 5.91 1.18
N GLU A 117 -16.00 6.33 0.93
CA GLU A 117 -16.42 7.73 1.08
C GLU A 117 -16.28 8.22 2.53
N GLU A 118 -16.79 7.45 3.50
CA GLU A 118 -16.68 7.78 4.93
C GLU A 118 -15.22 7.76 5.40
N LEU A 119 -14.42 6.79 4.95
CA LEU A 119 -13.00 6.72 5.25
C LEU A 119 -12.28 7.97 4.77
N TYR A 120 -12.51 8.37 3.51
CA TYR A 120 -11.93 9.57 2.95
C TYR A 120 -12.29 10.82 3.76
N LEU A 121 -13.56 11.00 4.12
CA LEU A 121 -14.00 12.14 4.92
C LEU A 121 -13.34 12.19 6.31
N LYS A 122 -13.24 11.04 7.00
CA LYS A 122 -12.58 10.94 8.30
C LYS A 122 -11.08 11.25 8.20
N VAL A 123 -10.41 10.68 7.22
CA VAL A 123 -8.97 10.92 6.94
C VAL A 123 -8.73 12.40 6.64
N THR A 124 -9.53 13.00 5.77
CA THR A 124 -9.38 14.43 5.39
C THR A 124 -9.56 15.36 6.58
N LYS A 125 -10.56 15.10 7.43
CA LYS A 125 -10.79 15.90 8.65
C LYS A 125 -9.59 15.84 9.59
N LEU A 126 -9.06 14.64 9.85
CA LEU A 126 -7.92 14.46 10.74
C LEU A 126 -6.64 15.08 10.15
N ALA A 127 -6.39 14.87 8.85
CA ALA A 127 -5.26 15.47 8.14
C ALA A 127 -5.30 17.03 8.20
N HIS A 128 -6.50 17.61 8.05
CA HIS A 128 -6.69 19.05 8.19
C HIS A 128 -6.36 19.54 9.62
N SER A 129 -6.83 18.83 10.64
CA SER A 129 -6.52 19.14 12.03
C SER A 129 -5.02 19.04 12.32
N MET A 130 -4.33 18.01 11.81
CA MET A 130 -2.88 17.85 11.94
C MET A 130 -2.12 19.01 11.30
N LYS A 131 -2.51 19.45 10.10
CA LYS A 131 -1.92 20.63 9.44
C LYS A 131 -2.12 21.90 10.26
N ASN A 132 -3.30 22.10 10.83
CA ASN A 132 -3.59 23.27 11.68
C ASN A 132 -2.77 23.27 12.99
N LEU A 133 -2.37 22.10 13.47
CA LEU A 133 -1.42 21.95 14.60
C LEU A 133 0.04 22.15 14.19
N GLY A 134 0.32 22.42 12.92
CA GLY A 134 1.65 22.71 12.41
C GLY A 134 2.45 21.48 11.94
N ILE A 135 1.83 20.30 11.84
CA ILE A 135 2.49 19.08 11.34
C ILE A 135 2.83 19.26 9.86
N LYS A 136 4.06 18.92 9.49
CA LYS A 136 4.67 19.09 8.16
C LYS A 136 5.13 17.75 7.59
N PRO A 137 5.38 17.68 6.26
CA PRO A 137 6.04 16.53 5.66
C PRO A 137 7.37 16.21 6.37
N GLY A 138 7.59 14.93 6.68
CA GLY A 138 8.77 14.45 7.39
C GLY A 138 8.64 14.41 8.91
N ASP A 139 7.64 15.08 9.51
CA ASP A 139 7.37 14.94 10.95
C ASP A 139 6.98 13.51 11.29
N ARG A 140 7.36 13.06 12.46
CA ARG A 140 7.11 11.69 12.94
C ARG A 140 5.96 11.70 13.94
N ILE A 141 4.90 11.00 13.58
CA ILE A 141 3.68 10.85 14.39
C ILE A 141 3.68 9.46 15.02
N ALA A 142 3.66 9.42 16.34
CA ALA A 142 3.57 8.18 17.09
C ALA A 142 2.20 8.03 17.75
N ALA A 143 1.70 6.79 17.80
CA ALA A 143 0.44 6.48 18.46
C ALA A 143 0.50 5.17 19.23
N ILE A 144 -0.28 5.09 20.30
CA ILE A 144 -0.57 3.85 21.04
C ILE A 144 -2.04 3.56 20.82
N LEU A 145 -2.36 2.64 19.93
CA LEU A 145 -3.71 2.33 19.49
C LEU A 145 -3.91 0.82 19.33
N PRO A 146 -5.10 0.31 19.66
CA PRO A 146 -5.47 -1.06 19.30
C PRO A 146 -5.57 -1.19 17.77
N ASN A 147 -5.60 -2.41 17.26
CA ASN A 147 -5.84 -2.69 15.85
C ASN A 147 -7.31 -2.41 15.49
N SER A 148 -7.62 -1.13 15.28
CA SER A 148 -8.97 -0.62 15.00
C SER A 148 -8.98 0.22 13.72
N HIS A 149 -10.19 0.59 13.30
CA HIS A 149 -10.38 1.53 12.19
C HIS A 149 -9.75 2.90 12.47
N ASP A 150 -9.65 3.33 13.73
CA ASP A 150 -9.03 4.61 14.10
C ASP A 150 -7.52 4.62 13.79
N ALA A 151 -6.84 3.49 14.03
CA ALA A 151 -5.43 3.35 13.68
C ALA A 151 -5.20 3.50 12.16
N VAL A 152 -6.08 2.92 11.34
CA VAL A 152 -6.03 3.06 9.86
C VAL A 152 -6.29 4.51 9.45
N ILE A 153 -7.31 5.17 10.03
CA ILE A 153 -7.63 6.57 9.75
C ILE A 153 -6.45 7.48 10.11
N ALA A 154 -5.85 7.28 11.28
CA ALA A 154 -4.71 8.07 11.75
C ALA A 154 -3.47 7.87 10.87
N MET A 155 -3.16 6.63 10.49
CA MET A 155 -2.08 6.31 9.56
C MET A 155 -2.29 7.00 8.20
N LEU A 156 -3.48 6.88 7.61
CA LEU A 156 -3.78 7.49 6.31
C LEU A 156 -3.78 9.02 6.38
N ALA A 157 -4.26 9.62 7.47
CA ALA A 157 -4.22 11.06 7.66
C ALA A 157 -2.76 11.56 7.74
N THR A 158 -1.93 10.88 8.54
CA THR A 158 -0.51 11.19 8.69
C THR A 158 0.23 11.07 7.36
N THR A 159 0.09 9.94 6.65
CA THR A 159 0.80 9.71 5.39
C THR A 159 0.28 10.57 4.24
N SER A 160 -1.01 10.99 4.27
CA SER A 160 -1.57 11.88 3.25
C SER A 160 -0.93 13.27 3.24
N ILE A 161 -0.40 13.73 4.37
CA ILE A 161 0.30 15.02 4.48
C ILE A 161 1.82 14.88 4.37
N GLY A 162 2.33 13.68 4.03
CA GLY A 162 3.77 13.41 3.91
C GLY A 162 4.50 13.22 5.24
N ALA A 163 3.79 13.11 6.36
CA ALA A 163 4.36 12.79 7.65
C ALA A 163 4.57 11.28 7.81
N ILE A 164 5.40 10.89 8.77
CA ILE A 164 5.82 9.51 9.01
C ILE A 164 4.98 8.93 10.15
N TRP A 165 4.37 7.77 9.92
CA TRP A 165 3.54 7.07 10.90
C TRP A 165 4.30 5.97 11.63
N SER A 166 4.15 5.91 12.95
CA SER A 166 4.56 4.79 13.79
C SER A 166 3.51 4.50 14.86
N SER A 167 3.26 3.23 15.15
CA SER A 167 2.31 2.85 16.19
C SER A 167 2.75 1.63 16.98
N CYS A 168 2.33 1.60 18.25
CA CYS A 168 2.47 0.46 19.14
C CYS A 168 1.10 -0.03 19.59
N SER A 169 0.98 -1.34 19.86
CA SER A 169 -0.19 -1.90 20.55
C SER A 169 -0.23 -1.39 22.00
N PRO A 170 -1.43 -1.12 22.56
CA PRO A 170 -1.60 -0.82 23.99
C PRO A 170 -1.18 -1.97 24.90
N ASP A 171 -1.04 -3.19 24.38
CA ASP A 171 -0.58 -4.37 25.13
C ASP A 171 0.92 -4.30 25.48
N PHE A 172 1.68 -3.41 24.85
CA PHE A 172 3.09 -3.22 25.17
C PHE A 172 3.23 -2.44 26.48
N GLY A 173 4.10 -2.94 27.36
CA GLY A 173 4.43 -2.22 28.59
C GLY A 173 5.14 -0.88 28.30
N VAL A 174 5.04 0.04 29.25
CA VAL A 174 5.58 1.41 29.16
C VAL A 174 7.04 1.42 28.69
N ALA A 175 7.89 0.56 29.24
CA ALA A 175 9.31 0.48 28.87
C ALA A 175 9.50 0.16 27.39
N SER A 176 8.74 -0.80 26.85
CA SER A 176 8.81 -1.21 25.44
C SER A 176 8.33 -0.11 24.49
N VAL A 177 7.26 0.61 24.85
CA VAL A 177 6.76 1.75 24.06
C VAL A 177 7.78 2.90 24.07
N THR A 178 8.30 3.23 25.25
CA THR A 178 9.28 4.30 25.40
C THR A 178 10.57 4.01 24.62
N ASP A 179 11.05 2.77 24.66
CA ASP A 179 12.26 2.36 23.91
C ASP A 179 12.07 2.52 22.40
N ARG A 180 10.93 2.08 21.87
CA ARG A 180 10.60 2.24 20.43
C ARG A 180 10.48 3.69 20.01
N PHE A 181 9.78 4.51 20.79
CA PHE A 181 9.57 5.90 20.42
C PHE A 181 10.81 6.77 20.61
N LYS A 182 11.69 6.45 21.56
CA LYS A 182 13.01 7.10 21.64
C LYS A 182 13.88 6.92 20.40
N GLN A 183 13.73 5.79 19.69
CA GLN A 183 14.51 5.53 18.47
C GLN A 183 14.06 6.40 17.28
N ILE A 184 12.81 6.81 17.25
CA ILE A 184 12.23 7.60 16.15
C ILE A 184 12.04 9.06 16.48
N GLU A 185 12.12 9.45 17.75
CA GLU A 185 11.97 10.85 18.24
C GLU A 185 10.73 11.54 17.62
N PRO A 186 9.51 11.05 17.89
CA PRO A 186 8.30 11.59 17.31
C PRO A 186 7.95 12.98 17.80
#